data_cd7e0e9a5547ce3c322003d41551e3a1
#
_entry.id   cd7e0e9a5547ce3c322003d41551e3a1
#
_cell.length_a   1.000
_cell.length_b   1.000
_cell.length_c   1.000
_cell.angle_alpha   90.00
_cell.angle_beta   90.00
_cell.angle_gamma   90.00
#
_symmetry.space_group_name_H-M   'P 1'
#
loop_
_entity.id
_entity.type
_entity.pdbx_description
1 polymer ?
#
loop_
_entity_poly.entity_id
_entity_poly.type
_entity_poly.pdbx_seq_one_letter_code
_entity_poly.pdbx_strand_id
1 'polypeptide(L)'
;SQLIFRNNLLPEIAGKNIMVLMSGITTGRTLDKVLECIQYYGGTLAGVSSIFSAFETYHDIPISAVFGKKDIPDYASYDYRECPLCREGRKVDALVNAYGFAPLGEN
;
A
#
# COMPACT_ATOMS: atom_id res chain seq x y z
N SER A 1 10.10 -9.12 -0.18
CA SER A 1 11.03 -8.16 0.44
C SER A 1 10.51 -7.70 1.78
N GLN A 2 11.40 -7.41 2.69
CA GLN A 2 11.08 -7.01 4.05
C GLN A 2 11.43 -5.54 4.25
N LEU A 3 10.57 -4.81 4.97
CA LEU A 3 10.87 -3.43 5.36
C LEU A 3 11.73 -3.46 6.61
N ILE A 4 12.76 -2.62 6.63
CA ILE A 4 13.72 -2.57 7.72
C ILE A 4 13.94 -1.12 8.16
N PHE A 5 13.86 -0.87 9.47
CA PHE A 5 14.25 0.43 10.03
C PHE A 5 15.73 0.43 10.36
N ARG A 6 16.36 1.58 10.22
CA ARG A 6 17.75 1.75 10.61
C ARG A 6 17.87 1.66 12.14
N ASN A 7 19.03 1.20 12.61
CA ASN A 7 19.25 1.01 14.05
C ASN A 7 19.03 2.28 14.88
N ASN A 8 19.32 3.44 14.34
CA ASN A 8 19.13 4.71 15.05
C ASN A 8 17.66 5.08 15.22
N LEU A 9 16.74 4.42 14.50
CA LEU A 9 15.30 4.64 14.64
C LEU A 9 14.64 3.67 15.63
N LEU A 10 15.32 2.59 16.02
CA LEU A 10 14.74 1.59 16.91
C LEU A 10 14.22 2.15 18.24
N PRO A 11 14.93 3.08 18.91
CA PRO A 11 14.41 3.65 20.15
C PRO A 11 13.12 4.46 19.94
N GLU A 12 12.86 4.92 18.72
CA GLU A 12 11.66 5.68 18.40
C GLU A 12 10.49 4.81 17.99
N ILE A 13 10.73 3.52 17.77
CA ILE A 13 9.72 2.55 17.36
C ILE A 13 9.31 1.66 18.53
N ALA A 14 10.29 1.11 19.24
CA ALA A 14 10.05 0.13 20.31
C ALA A 14 9.24 0.75 21.44
N GLY A 15 8.14 0.11 21.82
CA GLY A 15 7.28 0.58 22.90
C GLY A 15 6.47 1.83 22.59
N LYS A 16 6.46 2.29 21.35
CA LYS A 16 5.74 3.50 20.95
C LYS A 16 4.42 3.15 20.26
N ASN A 17 3.47 4.08 20.34
CA ASN A 17 2.25 4.03 19.55
C ASN A 17 2.51 4.69 18.21
N ILE A 18 2.31 3.96 17.12
CA ILE A 18 2.72 4.39 15.80
C ILE A 18 1.50 4.60 14.91
N MET A 19 1.40 5.77 14.30
CA MET A 19 0.42 6.07 13.27
C MET A 19 1.07 5.83 11.91
N VAL A 20 0.43 5.04 11.07
CA VAL A 20 0.90 4.76 9.71
C VAL A 20 0.21 5.71 8.74
N LEU A 21 1.00 6.43 7.96
CA LEU A 21 0.50 7.32 6.91
C LEU A 21 0.94 6.77 5.55
N MET A 22 -0.03 6.52 4.69
CA MET A 22 0.23 5.98 3.36
C MET A 22 -0.46 6.84 2.31
N SER A 23 0.14 6.96 1.13
CA SER A 23 -0.48 7.69 0.03
C SER A 23 -1.68 6.92 -0.53
N GLY A 24 -1.55 5.62 -0.69
CA GLY A 24 -2.64 4.79 -1.20
C GLY A 24 -2.57 3.36 -0.67
N ILE A 25 -3.72 2.79 -0.40
CA ILE A 25 -3.86 1.40 0.01
C ILE A 25 -4.72 0.70 -1.02
N THR A 26 -4.14 -0.18 -1.81
CA THR A 26 -4.83 -0.84 -2.92
C THR A 26 -5.08 -2.32 -2.63
N THR A 27 -4.04 -3.15 -2.67
CA THR A 27 -4.17 -4.58 -2.37
C THR A 27 -3.91 -4.90 -0.90
N GLY A 28 -3.33 -3.96 -0.16
CA GLY A 28 -2.94 -4.16 1.23
C GLY A 28 -1.58 -4.81 1.43
N ARG A 29 -0.87 -5.16 0.35
CA ARG A 29 0.44 -5.83 0.47
C ARG A 29 1.49 -4.98 1.16
N THR A 30 1.56 -3.70 0.79
CA THR A 30 2.51 -2.78 1.44
C THR A 30 2.13 -2.58 2.89
N LEU A 31 0.83 -2.47 3.17
CA LEU A 31 0.34 -2.33 4.54
C LEU A 31 0.72 -3.54 5.38
N ASP A 32 0.57 -4.76 4.84
CA ASP A 32 0.98 -5.98 5.55
C ASP A 32 2.45 -5.91 5.95
N LYS A 33 3.32 -5.48 5.05
CA LYS A 33 4.76 -5.36 5.32
C LYS A 33 5.05 -4.31 6.39
N VAL A 34 4.33 -3.19 6.34
CA VAL A 34 4.48 -2.13 7.35
C VAL A 34 4.05 -2.64 8.73
N LEU A 35 2.92 -3.34 8.80
CA LEU A 35 2.42 -3.88 10.06
C LEU A 35 3.37 -4.92 10.65
N GLU A 36 3.90 -5.81 9.82
CA GLU A 36 4.91 -6.78 10.24
C GLU A 36 6.17 -6.11 10.77
N CYS A 37 6.61 -5.05 10.10
CA CYS A 37 7.79 -4.29 10.48
C CYS A 37 7.61 -3.64 11.85
N ILE A 38 6.47 -2.99 12.08
CA ILE A 38 6.16 -2.36 13.36
C ILE A 38 6.16 -3.40 14.47
N GLN A 39 5.53 -4.53 14.24
CA GLN A 39 5.46 -5.62 15.23
C GLN A 39 6.83 -6.19 15.52
N TYR A 40 7.63 -6.41 14.50
CA TYR A 40 8.98 -6.94 14.62
C TYR A 40 9.86 -6.06 15.51
N TYR A 41 9.74 -4.74 15.38
CA TYR A 41 10.54 -3.79 16.14
C TYR A 41 9.90 -3.36 17.46
N GLY A 42 8.80 -3.99 17.85
CA GLY A 42 8.19 -3.77 19.15
C GLY A 42 7.31 -2.53 19.26
N GLY A 43 6.88 -1.97 18.15
CA GLY A 43 5.94 -0.86 18.14
C GLY A 43 4.49 -1.34 18.28
N THR A 44 3.60 -0.43 18.63
CA THR A 44 2.16 -0.66 18.69
C THR A 44 1.47 0.21 17.66
N LEU A 45 0.62 -0.40 16.85
CA LEU A 45 -0.14 0.33 15.85
C LEU A 45 -1.23 1.15 16.52
N ALA A 46 -1.19 2.48 16.33
CA ALA A 46 -2.23 3.38 16.84
C ALA A 46 -3.34 3.63 15.81
N GLY A 47 -2.99 3.61 14.53
CA GLY A 47 -3.98 3.80 13.46
C GLY A 47 -3.33 3.84 12.10
N VAL A 48 -4.16 3.82 11.07
CA VAL A 48 -3.74 3.90 9.67
C VAL A 48 -4.53 4.98 8.97
N SER A 49 -3.84 5.87 8.27
CA SER A 49 -4.47 6.92 7.45
C SER A 49 -3.87 6.92 6.06
N SER A 50 -4.68 7.25 5.05
CA SER A 50 -4.20 7.37 3.69
C SER A 50 -4.98 8.42 2.92
N ILE A 51 -4.46 8.83 1.77
CA ILE A 51 -5.19 9.72 0.86
C ILE A 51 -6.29 8.92 0.16
N PHE A 52 -5.94 7.72 -0.33
CA PHE A 52 -6.90 6.79 -0.94
C PHE A 52 -6.77 5.42 -0.30
N SER A 53 -7.90 4.75 -0.04
CA SER A 53 -7.91 3.36 0.39
C SER A 53 -9.03 2.59 -0.30
N ALA A 54 -8.70 1.41 -0.81
CA ALA A 54 -9.68 0.47 -1.33
C ALA A 54 -10.42 -0.28 -0.21
N PHE A 55 -9.97 -0.13 1.03
CA PHE A 55 -10.55 -0.80 2.20
C PHE A 55 -11.03 0.21 3.23
N GLU A 56 -12.17 -0.03 3.85
CA GLU A 56 -12.62 0.74 5.01
C GLU A 56 -11.98 0.22 6.28
N THR A 57 -11.78 -1.10 6.34
CA THR A 57 -11.03 -1.78 7.40
C THR A 57 -10.10 -2.79 6.77
N TYR A 58 -8.99 -3.07 7.43
CA TYR A 58 -8.04 -4.07 6.99
C TYR A 58 -7.55 -4.85 8.21
N HIS A 59 -7.78 -6.16 8.24
CA HIS A 59 -7.52 -7.01 9.42
C HIS A 59 -8.12 -6.41 10.69
N ASP A 60 -9.39 -5.98 10.60
CA ASP A 60 -10.14 -5.34 11.68
C ASP A 60 -9.59 -3.99 12.13
N ILE A 61 -8.63 -3.43 11.41
CA ILE A 61 -8.06 -2.11 11.68
C ILE A 61 -8.81 -1.09 10.84
N PRO A 62 -9.48 -0.09 11.46
CA PRO A 62 -10.13 0.96 10.67
C PRO A 62 -9.09 1.82 9.95
N ILE A 63 -9.39 2.15 8.70
CA ILE A 63 -8.53 2.98 7.88
C ILE A 63 -9.22 4.31 7.63
N SER A 64 -8.57 5.40 8.04
CA SER A 64 -9.04 6.74 7.75
C SER A 64 -8.49 7.19 6.41
N ALA A 65 -9.36 7.40 5.42
CA ALA A 65 -8.94 7.81 4.09
C ALA A 65 -9.76 9.00 3.61
N VAL A 66 -9.11 9.87 2.84
CA VAL A 66 -9.81 11.02 2.22
C VAL A 66 -10.73 10.52 1.11
N PHE A 67 -10.26 9.55 0.31
CA PHE A 67 -11.01 8.97 -0.79
C PHE A 67 -11.09 7.45 -0.63
N GLY A 68 -12.22 6.88 -1.02
CA GLY A 68 -12.43 5.45 -1.06
C GLY A 68 -12.90 5.00 -2.45
N LYS A 69 -13.21 3.72 -2.61
CA LYS A 69 -13.70 3.15 -3.88
C LYS A 69 -14.97 3.85 -4.38
N LYS A 70 -15.81 4.31 -3.48
CA LYS A 70 -17.06 5.01 -3.84
C LYS A 70 -16.80 6.31 -4.58
N ASP A 71 -15.62 6.91 -4.39
CA ASP A 71 -15.23 8.16 -5.04
C ASP A 71 -14.62 7.91 -6.42
N ILE A 72 -14.20 6.68 -6.69
CA ILE A 72 -13.61 6.24 -7.96
C ILE A 72 -14.31 4.94 -8.37
N PRO A 73 -15.53 5.03 -8.95
CA PRO A 73 -16.37 3.84 -9.16
C PRO A 73 -15.77 2.80 -10.10
N ASP A 74 -14.93 3.22 -11.04
CA ASP A 74 -14.31 2.30 -12.00
C ASP A 74 -12.96 1.77 -11.52
N TYR A 75 -12.60 2.07 -10.27
CA TYR A 75 -11.33 1.61 -9.73
C TYR A 75 -11.32 0.10 -9.57
N ALA A 76 -10.23 -0.53 -10.01
CA ALA A 76 -9.96 -1.95 -9.80
C ALA A 76 -8.47 -2.18 -9.68
N SER A 77 -8.12 -3.10 -8.81
CA SER A 77 -6.73 -3.52 -8.62
C SER A 77 -6.70 -5.03 -8.54
N TYR A 78 -5.79 -5.66 -9.27
CA TYR A 78 -5.72 -7.11 -9.39
C TYR A 78 -4.32 -7.62 -9.11
N ASP A 79 -4.24 -8.81 -8.54
CA ASP A 79 -3.03 -9.60 -8.57
C ASP A 79 -2.79 -10.03 -10.02
N TYR A 80 -1.52 -10.14 -10.44
CA TYR A 80 -1.20 -10.51 -11.81
C TYR A 80 -1.79 -11.86 -12.24
N ARG A 81 -2.02 -12.75 -11.28
CA ARG A 81 -2.61 -14.08 -11.52
C ARG A 81 -4.09 -14.01 -11.85
N GLU A 82 -4.77 -12.96 -11.42
CA GLU A 82 -6.21 -12.80 -11.56
C GLU A 82 -6.58 -11.62 -12.45
N CYS A 83 -5.62 -10.97 -13.06
CA CYS A 83 -5.84 -9.76 -13.83
C CYS A 83 -6.56 -10.05 -15.15
N PRO A 84 -7.78 -9.51 -15.36
CA PRO A 84 -8.50 -9.72 -16.62
C PRO A 84 -7.77 -9.13 -17.83
N LEU A 85 -7.04 -8.05 -17.66
CA LEU A 85 -6.26 -7.44 -18.73
C LEU A 85 -5.13 -8.36 -19.18
N CYS A 86 -4.48 -9.03 -18.24
CA CYS A 86 -3.45 -10.01 -18.55
C CYS A 86 -4.03 -11.22 -19.29
N ARG A 87 -5.24 -11.65 -18.92
CA ARG A 87 -5.94 -12.76 -19.60
C ARG A 87 -6.31 -12.41 -21.03
N GLU A 88 -6.61 -11.15 -21.29
CA GLU A 88 -6.90 -10.65 -22.63
C GLU A 88 -5.64 -10.43 -23.46
N GLY A 89 -4.47 -10.64 -22.89
CA GLY A 89 -3.21 -10.43 -23.58
C GLY A 89 -2.81 -8.97 -23.73
N ARG A 90 -3.43 -8.08 -22.97
CA ARG A 90 -3.07 -6.66 -22.99
C ARG A 90 -1.71 -6.47 -22.33
N LYS A 91 -0.82 -5.81 -23.05
CA LYS A 91 0.51 -5.51 -22.54
C LYS A 91 0.55 -4.14 -21.87
N VAL A 92 1.42 -4.01 -20.90
CA VAL A 92 1.66 -2.72 -20.25
C VAL A 92 2.38 -1.80 -21.23
N ASP A 93 1.86 -0.60 -21.42
CA ASP A 93 2.43 0.38 -22.34
C ASP A 93 3.45 1.30 -21.68
N ALA A 94 3.28 1.54 -20.39
CA ALA A 94 4.13 2.49 -19.68
C ALA A 94 4.13 2.20 -18.19
N LEU A 95 5.20 2.60 -17.52
CA LEU A 95 5.28 2.60 -16.07
C LEU A 95 5.13 4.03 -15.57
N VAL A 96 4.30 4.23 -14.56
CA VAL A 96 4.00 5.55 -14.00
C VAL A 96 4.52 5.63 -12.57
N ASN A 97 5.14 6.75 -12.24
CA ASN A 97 5.60 7.02 -10.88
C ASN A 97 5.41 8.51 -10.56
N ALA A 98 5.97 8.95 -9.42
CA ALA A 98 5.81 10.35 -8.97
C ALA A 98 6.46 11.37 -9.90
N TYR A 99 7.35 10.96 -10.78
CA TYR A 99 8.07 11.85 -11.70
C TYR A 99 7.47 11.87 -13.09
N GLY A 100 6.41 11.11 -13.33
CA GLY A 100 5.77 11.03 -14.61
C GLY A 100 5.64 9.61 -15.10
N PHE A 101 5.79 9.40 -16.40
CA PHE A 101 5.71 8.05 -16.96
C PHE A 101 6.87 7.76 -17.90
N ALA A 102 7.18 6.48 -18.02
CA ALA A 102 8.19 5.98 -18.94
C ALA A 102 7.53 4.96 -19.87
N PRO A 103 7.42 5.25 -21.18
CA PRO A 103 6.84 4.28 -22.10
C PRO A 103 7.74 3.05 -22.20
N LEU A 104 7.10 1.89 -22.30
CA LEU A 104 7.79 0.63 -22.55
C LEU A 104 7.95 0.46 -24.06
N GLY A 105 9.03 -0.20 -24.47
CA GLY A 105 9.29 -0.42 -25.89
C GLY A 105 8.19 -1.24 -26.55
N GLU A 106 8.04 -1.06 -27.86
CA GLU A 106 7.03 -1.72 -28.68
C GLU A 106 7.38 -3.16 -29.03
N ASN A 107 7.90 -3.90 -28.21
CA ASN A 107 8.29 -5.27 -28.58
C ASN A 107 7.31 -6.32 -28.14
#